data_e8feab13145214050ff7532df48b0c57
#
_entry.id   e8feab13145214050ff7532df48b0c57
#
_cell.length_a   1.000
_cell.length_b   1.000
_cell.length_c   1.000
_cell.angle_alpha   90.00
_cell.angle_beta   90.00
_cell.angle_gamma   90.00
#
_symmetry.space_group_name_H-M   'P 1'
#
loop_
_entity.id
_entity.type
_entity.pdbx_description
1 polymer ?
#
loop_
_entity_poly.entity_id
_entity_poly.type
_entity_poly.pdbx_seq_one_letter_code
_entity_poly.pdbx_strand_id
1 'polypeptide(L)'
;FGIAKLWKLGVDIPAKLSATDVKIPWPGLNGELVNAKGKSISSTVYTLQWLSSPGTLLFLTGLIVAIVYSLRDGGGRFPLTLGEAFKEIGRCFYTMRFSALTIASVLALAYVMNFSGQTIAIGTIVAGLGAWFAFLSPVLGWVGTAVTGSDTSANALFSTLQQTAAEKAGLDPHLMTAANTSGGVVGKMISPQSLAIAATAVGLQGKESKIFRAVVLWSLGMLLVLCTLVYLQAHALSWMLP
;
A
#
# COMPACT_ATOMS: atom_id res chain seq x y z
N PHE A 1 14.77 -14.22 -2.34
CA PHE A 1 15.36 -13.11 -1.57
C PHE A 1 16.88 -13.06 -1.74
N GLY A 2 17.62 -14.18 -1.70
CA GLY A 2 19.06 -14.21 -1.92
C GLY A 2 19.47 -13.78 -3.34
N ILE A 3 18.73 -14.23 -4.36
CA ILE A 3 18.95 -13.86 -5.76
C ILE A 3 18.64 -12.38 -5.99
N ALA A 4 17.69 -11.79 -5.27
CA ALA A 4 17.33 -10.38 -5.40
C ALA A 4 18.46 -9.40 -5.03
N LYS A 5 19.47 -9.81 -4.26
CA LYS A 5 20.68 -9.01 -4.01
C LYS A 5 21.81 -9.24 -5.02
N LEU A 6 21.78 -10.35 -5.78
CA LEU A 6 22.79 -10.67 -6.79
C LEU A 6 22.69 -9.78 -8.04
N TRP A 7 21.54 -9.17 -8.30
CA TRP A 7 21.39 -8.25 -9.43
C TRP A 7 22.16 -6.93 -9.28
N LYS A 8 22.70 -6.61 -8.13
CA LYS A 8 23.63 -5.49 -7.96
C LYS A 8 25.08 -5.82 -8.37
N LEU A 9 25.37 -7.07 -8.70
CA LEU A 9 26.72 -7.56 -9.03
C LEU A 9 27.00 -7.53 -10.55
N GLY A 10 26.60 -6.47 -11.25
CA GLY A 10 27.03 -6.22 -12.63
C GLY A 10 25.93 -6.15 -13.69
N VAL A 11 24.72 -6.65 -13.44
CA VAL A 11 23.57 -6.50 -14.35
C VAL A 11 22.37 -6.01 -13.56
N ASP A 12 21.95 -4.76 -13.80
CA ASP A 12 20.73 -4.21 -13.18
C ASP A 12 19.49 -4.79 -13.87
N ILE A 13 19.05 -5.98 -13.41
CA ILE A 13 17.87 -6.67 -13.92
C ILE A 13 16.59 -5.82 -13.72
N PRO A 14 16.35 -5.17 -12.55
CA PRO A 14 15.21 -4.26 -12.38
C PRO A 14 15.17 -3.15 -13.43
N ALA A 15 16.29 -2.50 -13.71
CA ALA A 15 16.33 -1.45 -14.72
C ALA A 15 16.01 -1.99 -16.13
N LYS A 16 16.50 -3.19 -16.47
CA LYS A 16 16.18 -3.84 -17.75
C LYS A 16 14.69 -4.24 -17.84
N LEU A 17 14.11 -4.72 -16.77
CA LEU A 17 12.68 -5.05 -16.73
C LEU A 17 11.82 -3.77 -16.79
N SER A 18 12.19 -2.73 -16.06
CA SER A 18 11.49 -1.43 -16.10
C SER A 18 11.59 -0.72 -17.45
N ALA A 19 12.63 -1.02 -18.25
CA ALA A 19 12.73 -0.52 -19.63
C ALA A 19 11.61 -1.05 -20.55
N THR A 20 10.93 -2.14 -20.15
CA THR A 20 9.79 -2.70 -20.90
C THR A 20 8.45 -2.11 -20.48
N ASP A 21 8.42 -1.23 -19.46
CA ASP A 21 7.20 -0.63 -18.94
C ASP A 21 6.51 0.25 -19.99
N VAL A 22 5.20 0.11 -20.13
CA VAL A 22 4.41 0.84 -21.11
C VAL A 22 3.76 2.03 -20.45
N LYS A 23 4.03 3.23 -20.95
CA LYS A 23 3.41 4.48 -20.49
C LYS A 23 2.12 4.71 -21.25
N ILE A 24 1.00 4.73 -20.56
CA ILE A 24 -0.34 4.92 -21.11
C ILE A 24 -0.87 6.27 -20.60
N PRO A 25 -0.91 7.32 -21.44
CA PRO A 25 -1.54 8.57 -21.06
C PRO A 25 -3.06 8.37 -20.95
N TRP A 26 -3.66 8.90 -19.90
CA TRP A 26 -5.13 8.84 -19.72
C TRP A 26 -5.83 9.71 -20.78
N PRO A 27 -6.69 9.13 -21.61
CA PRO A 27 -7.43 9.88 -22.61
C PRO A 27 -8.29 10.97 -21.97
N GLY A 28 -8.22 12.20 -22.48
CA GLY A 28 -8.99 13.35 -21.98
C GLY A 28 -8.52 13.95 -20.66
N LEU A 29 -7.45 13.42 -20.04
CA LEU A 29 -6.88 13.98 -18.81
C LEU A 29 -5.42 14.43 -19.00
N ASN A 30 -4.68 13.74 -19.86
CA ASN A 30 -3.26 14.03 -20.05
C ASN A 30 -3.09 15.33 -20.84
N GLY A 31 -2.40 16.30 -20.21
CA GLY A 31 -2.21 17.63 -20.77
C GLY A 31 -3.29 18.66 -20.40
N GLU A 32 -4.49 18.22 -20.03
CA GLU A 32 -5.61 19.10 -19.63
C GLU A 32 -5.54 19.50 -18.14
N LEU A 33 -4.96 18.62 -17.30
CA LEU A 33 -4.82 18.89 -15.88
C LEU A 33 -3.50 19.61 -15.62
N VAL A 34 -3.62 20.83 -15.10
CA VAL A 34 -2.49 21.66 -14.69
C VAL A 34 -2.56 21.95 -13.18
N ASN A 35 -1.41 22.06 -12.54
CA ASN A 35 -1.33 22.50 -11.16
C ASN A 35 -1.56 24.03 -11.07
N ALA A 36 -1.64 24.56 -9.85
CA ALA A 36 -1.82 25.99 -9.60
C ALA A 36 -0.71 26.88 -10.20
N LYS A 37 0.40 26.28 -10.65
CA LYS A 37 1.53 26.96 -11.32
C LYS A 37 1.48 26.81 -12.85
N GLY A 38 0.40 26.27 -13.42
CA GLY A 38 0.24 26.07 -14.87
C GLY A 38 1.05 24.91 -15.46
N LYS A 39 1.68 24.07 -14.62
CA LYS A 39 2.46 22.92 -15.08
C LYS A 39 1.57 21.68 -15.16
N SER A 40 1.67 20.91 -16.25
CA SER A 40 0.94 19.64 -16.40
C SER A 40 1.29 18.63 -15.31
N ILE A 41 0.28 17.90 -14.84
CA ILE A 41 0.41 16.92 -13.76
C ILE A 41 0.87 15.60 -14.37
N SER A 42 2.03 15.09 -13.92
CA SER A 42 2.61 13.83 -14.44
C SER A 42 1.83 12.56 -14.05
N SER A 43 1.01 12.62 -13.00
CA SER A 43 0.18 11.50 -12.56
C SER A 43 -0.99 11.15 -13.49
N THR A 44 -1.15 11.90 -14.59
CA THR A 44 -2.10 11.59 -15.67
C THR A 44 -1.58 10.54 -16.66
N VAL A 45 -0.34 10.06 -16.48
CA VAL A 45 0.26 8.96 -17.27
C VAL A 45 0.38 7.72 -16.39
N TYR A 46 -0.35 6.67 -16.75
CA TYR A 46 -0.24 5.39 -16.08
C TYR A 46 0.94 4.60 -16.64
N THR A 47 1.81 4.10 -15.76
CA THR A 47 2.91 3.22 -16.17
C THR A 47 2.52 1.77 -15.92
N LEU A 48 2.22 1.03 -16.98
CA LEU A 48 1.92 -0.40 -16.91
C LEU A 48 3.22 -1.20 -16.76
N GLN A 49 3.49 -1.61 -15.55
CA GLN A 49 4.65 -2.43 -15.17
C GLN A 49 4.35 -3.92 -15.40
N TRP A 50 4.20 -4.32 -16.65
CA TRP A 50 3.71 -5.66 -16.97
C TRP A 50 4.75 -6.77 -16.67
N LEU A 51 6.04 -6.46 -16.71
CA LEU A 51 7.12 -7.41 -16.42
C LEU A 51 7.93 -7.04 -15.18
N SER A 52 8.06 -5.75 -14.88
CA SER A 52 8.80 -5.25 -13.69
C SER A 52 8.01 -5.36 -12.39
N SER A 53 6.69 -5.57 -12.45
CA SER A 53 5.85 -5.73 -11.28
C SER A 53 6.18 -7.00 -10.48
N PRO A 54 6.35 -6.90 -9.15
CA PRO A 54 6.50 -8.07 -8.27
C PRO A 54 5.36 -9.08 -8.41
N GLY A 55 4.13 -8.62 -8.66
CA GLY A 55 2.96 -9.47 -8.87
C GLY A 55 3.11 -10.37 -10.10
N THR A 56 3.60 -9.83 -11.21
CA THR A 56 3.86 -10.60 -12.43
C THR A 56 4.94 -11.66 -12.21
N LEU A 57 6.02 -11.30 -11.50
CA LEU A 57 7.09 -12.25 -11.19
C LEU A 57 6.61 -13.39 -10.29
N LEU A 58 5.78 -13.09 -9.29
CA LEU A 58 5.15 -14.11 -8.43
C LEU A 58 4.20 -15.01 -9.23
N PHE A 59 3.39 -14.44 -10.11
CA PHE A 59 2.49 -15.20 -10.97
C PHE A 59 3.24 -16.15 -11.90
N LEU A 60 4.30 -15.66 -12.58
CA LEU A 60 5.15 -16.48 -13.44
C LEU A 60 5.86 -17.59 -12.65
N THR A 61 6.35 -17.28 -11.45
CA THR A 61 6.94 -18.28 -10.56
C THR A 61 5.93 -19.37 -10.19
N GLY A 62 4.70 -18.97 -9.87
CA GLY A 62 3.61 -19.91 -9.59
C GLY A 62 3.28 -20.81 -10.77
N LEU A 63 3.28 -20.27 -12.00
CA LEU A 63 3.09 -21.06 -13.21
C LEU A 63 4.24 -22.07 -13.44
N ILE A 64 5.49 -21.63 -13.25
CA ILE A 64 6.66 -22.52 -13.38
C ILE A 64 6.56 -23.68 -12.36
N VAL A 65 6.22 -23.36 -11.11
CA VAL A 65 6.03 -24.38 -10.05
C VAL A 65 4.91 -25.34 -10.41
N ALA A 66 3.77 -24.85 -10.92
CA ALA A 66 2.66 -25.69 -11.38
C ALA A 66 3.08 -26.63 -12.51
N ILE A 67 3.86 -26.13 -13.48
CA ILE A 67 4.40 -26.95 -14.59
C ILE A 67 5.35 -28.04 -14.05
N VAL A 68 6.27 -27.66 -13.16
CA VAL A 68 7.24 -28.60 -12.57
C VAL A 68 6.53 -29.71 -11.79
N TYR A 69 5.52 -29.37 -10.98
CA TYR A 69 4.76 -30.36 -10.21
C TYR A 69 3.83 -31.22 -11.08
N SER A 70 3.33 -30.68 -12.19
CA SER A 70 2.59 -31.45 -13.18
C SER A 70 3.45 -32.46 -13.93
N LEU A 71 4.74 -32.16 -14.14
CA LEU A 71 5.68 -33.06 -14.81
C LEU A 71 6.38 -34.04 -13.86
N ARG A 72 6.52 -33.66 -12.57
CA ARG A 72 7.22 -34.44 -11.54
C ARG A 72 6.43 -34.38 -10.25
N ASP A 73 5.58 -35.36 -10.02
CA ASP A 73 4.70 -35.48 -8.83
C ASP A 73 5.45 -35.88 -7.55
N GLY A 74 6.75 -36.19 -7.66
CA GLY A 74 7.57 -36.64 -6.52
C GLY A 74 7.10 -37.95 -5.91
N GLY A 75 6.56 -38.84 -6.72
CA GLY A 75 6.03 -40.15 -6.27
C GLY A 75 4.66 -40.00 -5.58
N GLY A 76 3.82 -39.09 -6.07
CA GLY A 76 2.47 -38.82 -5.52
C GLY A 76 2.46 -37.83 -4.35
N ARG A 77 3.61 -37.23 -4.02
CA ARG A 77 3.68 -36.19 -2.97
C ARG A 77 3.06 -34.84 -3.39
N PHE A 78 3.06 -34.55 -4.67
CA PHE A 78 2.59 -33.29 -5.22
C PHE A 78 1.66 -33.52 -6.43
N PRO A 79 0.50 -34.19 -6.22
CA PRO A 79 -0.42 -34.46 -7.30
C PRO A 79 -1.11 -33.18 -7.74
N LEU A 80 -0.54 -32.52 -8.74
CA LEU A 80 -1.08 -31.30 -9.33
C LEU A 80 -1.15 -31.46 -10.85
N THR A 81 -2.35 -31.35 -11.40
CA THR A 81 -2.51 -31.25 -12.85
C THR A 81 -2.55 -29.79 -13.29
N LEU A 82 -2.10 -29.51 -14.52
CA LEU A 82 -2.21 -28.13 -15.06
C LEU A 82 -3.64 -27.63 -15.09
N GLY A 83 -4.63 -28.52 -15.35
CA GLY A 83 -6.04 -28.17 -15.33
C GLY A 83 -6.51 -27.70 -13.95
N GLU A 84 -6.06 -28.37 -12.89
CA GLU A 84 -6.35 -27.95 -11.50
C GLU A 84 -5.69 -26.64 -11.16
N ALA A 85 -4.43 -26.42 -11.60
CA ALA A 85 -3.74 -25.16 -11.39
C ALA A 85 -4.49 -23.98 -12.04
N PHE A 86 -4.94 -24.12 -13.28
CA PHE A 86 -5.74 -23.09 -13.96
C PHE A 86 -7.11 -22.88 -13.31
N LYS A 87 -7.77 -23.95 -12.85
CA LYS A 87 -9.03 -23.85 -12.10
C LYS A 87 -8.85 -23.10 -10.79
N GLU A 88 -7.75 -23.33 -10.08
CA GLU A 88 -7.45 -22.64 -8.84
C GLU A 88 -7.10 -21.16 -9.05
N ILE A 89 -6.41 -20.82 -10.14
CA ILE A 89 -6.21 -19.42 -10.56
C ILE A 89 -7.56 -18.74 -10.78
N GLY A 90 -8.48 -19.37 -11.51
CA GLY A 90 -9.82 -18.82 -11.73
C GLY A 90 -10.61 -18.63 -10.43
N ARG A 91 -10.51 -19.59 -9.51
CA ARG A 91 -11.11 -19.52 -8.18
C ARG A 91 -10.53 -18.37 -7.36
N CYS A 92 -9.22 -18.17 -7.41
CA CYS A 92 -8.54 -17.06 -6.74
C CYS A 92 -9.06 -15.72 -7.24
N PHE A 93 -9.14 -15.50 -8.56
CA PHE A 93 -9.71 -14.28 -9.13
C PHE A 93 -11.16 -14.05 -8.67
N TYR A 94 -11.98 -15.09 -8.69
CA TYR A 94 -13.36 -14.99 -8.23
C TYR A 94 -13.44 -14.62 -6.75
N THR A 95 -12.63 -15.21 -5.90
CA THR A 95 -12.58 -14.93 -4.46
C THR A 95 -12.11 -13.49 -4.19
N MET A 96 -11.15 -13.01 -4.98
CA MET A 96 -10.57 -11.67 -4.80
C MET A 96 -11.38 -10.53 -5.43
N ARG A 97 -12.47 -10.82 -6.18
CA ARG A 97 -13.20 -9.80 -6.94
C ARG A 97 -13.68 -8.59 -6.13
N PHE A 98 -14.17 -8.83 -4.90
CA PHE A 98 -14.62 -7.75 -4.02
C PHE A 98 -13.47 -6.94 -3.45
N SER A 99 -12.35 -7.58 -3.13
CA SER A 99 -11.13 -6.89 -2.71
C SER A 99 -10.58 -6.02 -3.85
N ALA A 100 -10.57 -6.54 -5.08
CA ALA A 100 -10.16 -5.76 -6.26
C ALA A 100 -11.08 -4.55 -6.50
N LEU A 101 -12.39 -4.74 -6.38
CA LEU A 101 -13.37 -3.64 -6.51
C LEU A 101 -13.15 -2.59 -5.41
N THR A 102 -12.93 -3.00 -4.17
CA THR A 102 -12.65 -2.09 -3.06
C THR A 102 -11.40 -1.27 -3.33
N ILE A 103 -10.30 -1.92 -3.75
CA ILE A 103 -9.03 -1.24 -4.07
C ILE A 103 -9.25 -0.24 -5.22
N ALA A 104 -9.92 -0.66 -6.30
CA ALA A 104 -10.21 0.22 -7.43
C ALA A 104 -11.02 1.45 -7.01
N SER A 105 -12.06 1.27 -6.17
CA SER A 105 -12.91 2.36 -5.68
C SER A 105 -12.13 3.33 -4.78
N VAL A 106 -11.29 2.82 -3.90
CA VAL A 106 -10.46 3.67 -3.01
C VAL A 106 -9.42 4.46 -3.82
N LEU A 107 -8.78 3.83 -4.80
CA LEU A 107 -7.84 4.52 -5.69
C LEU A 107 -8.56 5.59 -6.53
N ALA A 108 -9.73 5.27 -7.08
CA ALA A 108 -10.53 6.25 -7.82
C ALA A 108 -10.88 7.46 -6.95
N LEU A 109 -11.31 7.24 -5.70
CA LEU A 109 -11.57 8.31 -4.74
C LEU A 109 -10.31 9.15 -4.47
N ALA A 110 -9.15 8.50 -4.26
CA ALA A 110 -7.88 9.19 -4.03
C ALA A 110 -7.52 10.11 -5.21
N TYR A 111 -7.66 9.63 -6.45
CA TYR A 111 -7.41 10.44 -7.64
C TYR A 111 -8.39 11.60 -7.77
N VAL A 112 -9.68 11.38 -7.53
CA VAL A 112 -10.69 12.46 -7.54
C VAL A 112 -10.35 13.53 -6.50
N MET A 113 -10.03 13.15 -5.27
CA MET A 113 -9.66 14.08 -4.21
C MET A 113 -8.39 14.87 -4.54
N ASN A 114 -7.37 14.21 -5.10
CA ASN A 114 -6.12 14.86 -5.47
C ASN A 114 -6.30 15.83 -6.64
N PHE A 115 -7.02 15.45 -7.69
CA PHE A 115 -7.22 16.29 -8.87
C PHE A 115 -8.23 17.43 -8.64
N SER A 116 -9.22 17.24 -7.75
CA SER A 116 -10.17 18.30 -7.38
C SER A 116 -9.61 19.33 -6.40
N GLY A 117 -8.39 19.11 -5.88
CA GLY A 117 -7.78 19.98 -4.87
C GLY A 117 -8.32 19.79 -3.45
N GLN A 118 -9.25 18.85 -3.23
CA GLN A 118 -9.78 18.54 -1.89
C GLN A 118 -8.67 18.14 -0.91
N THR A 119 -7.72 17.33 -1.37
CA THR A 119 -6.56 16.92 -0.57
C THR A 119 -5.75 18.13 -0.08
N ILE A 120 -5.53 19.14 -0.94
CA ILE A 120 -4.82 20.36 -0.59
C ILE A 120 -5.64 21.18 0.40
N ALA A 121 -6.95 21.29 0.21
CA ALA A 121 -7.84 22.02 1.11
C ALA A 121 -7.85 21.42 2.51
N ILE A 122 -8.06 20.11 2.62
CA ILE A 122 -8.03 19.36 3.88
C ILE A 122 -6.65 19.45 4.54
N GLY A 123 -5.57 19.26 3.76
CA GLY A 123 -4.19 19.38 4.24
C GLY A 123 -3.90 20.76 4.84
N THR A 124 -4.46 21.83 4.24
CA THR A 124 -4.33 23.19 4.75
C THR A 124 -5.04 23.37 6.10
N ILE A 125 -6.23 22.80 6.26
CA ILE A 125 -6.97 22.85 7.52
C ILE A 125 -6.21 22.10 8.60
N VAL A 126 -5.74 20.91 8.29
CA VAL A 126 -5.00 20.04 9.21
C VAL A 126 -3.64 20.68 9.59
N ALA A 127 -3.01 21.40 8.67
CA ALA A 127 -1.79 22.16 8.96
C ALA A 127 -1.98 23.24 10.05
N GLY A 128 -3.22 23.70 10.26
CA GLY A 128 -3.58 24.60 11.37
C GLY A 128 -3.32 24.01 12.78
N LEU A 129 -3.12 22.70 12.88
CA LEU A 129 -2.69 22.04 14.11
C LEU A 129 -1.20 22.31 14.44
N GLY A 130 -0.44 22.87 13.49
CA GLY A 130 0.97 23.18 13.68
C GLY A 130 1.80 21.95 14.11
N ALA A 131 2.61 22.12 15.14
CA ALA A 131 3.47 21.08 15.68
C ALA A 131 2.74 19.80 16.11
N TRP A 132 1.49 19.91 16.55
CA TRP A 132 0.65 18.76 16.95
C TRP A 132 0.31 17.83 15.78
N PHE A 133 0.40 18.32 14.54
CA PHE A 133 0.21 17.48 13.37
C PHE A 133 1.20 16.32 13.32
N ALA A 134 2.44 16.51 13.76
CA ALA A 134 3.44 15.43 13.83
C ALA A 134 2.97 14.26 14.71
N PHE A 135 2.28 14.56 15.83
CA PHE A 135 1.70 13.53 16.69
C PHE A 135 0.51 12.82 16.04
N LEU A 136 -0.32 13.53 15.30
CA LEU A 136 -1.54 13.01 14.69
C LEU A 136 -1.32 12.34 13.34
N SER A 137 -0.21 12.62 12.68
CA SER A 137 0.12 12.09 11.35
C SER A 137 0.03 10.55 11.25
N PRO A 138 0.57 9.75 12.18
CA PRO A 138 0.43 8.29 12.12
C PRO A 138 -1.03 7.81 12.25
N VAL A 139 -1.89 8.58 12.92
CA VAL A 139 -3.32 8.22 13.11
C VAL A 139 -4.05 8.17 11.78
N LEU A 140 -3.73 9.07 10.84
CA LEU A 140 -4.33 9.07 9.50
C LEU A 140 -4.01 7.78 8.74
N GLY A 141 -2.75 7.35 8.76
CA GLY A 141 -2.34 6.07 8.17
C GLY A 141 -2.99 4.88 8.86
N TRP A 142 -3.05 4.91 10.20
CA TRP A 142 -3.68 3.87 11.00
C TRP A 142 -5.16 3.70 10.65
N VAL A 143 -5.94 4.78 10.64
CA VAL A 143 -7.36 4.77 10.24
C VAL A 143 -7.51 4.31 8.80
N GLY A 144 -6.71 4.87 7.88
CA GLY A 144 -6.76 4.53 6.47
C GLY A 144 -6.59 3.04 6.23
N THR A 145 -5.57 2.43 6.83
CA THR A 145 -5.30 1.00 6.67
C THR A 145 -6.28 0.13 7.46
N ALA A 146 -6.70 0.56 8.65
CA ALA A 146 -7.72 -0.16 9.42
C ALA A 146 -9.02 -0.32 8.64
N VAL A 147 -9.45 0.72 7.91
CA VAL A 147 -10.70 0.72 7.12
C VAL A 147 -10.52 -0.01 5.79
N THR A 148 -9.47 0.31 5.04
CA THR A 148 -9.25 -0.23 3.68
C THR A 148 -8.66 -1.64 3.68
N GLY A 149 -7.98 -2.01 4.75
CA GLY A 149 -7.18 -3.24 4.85
C GLY A 149 -5.90 -3.19 4.02
N SER A 150 -5.53 -2.05 3.44
CA SER A 150 -4.39 -1.89 2.54
C SER A 150 -3.60 -0.62 2.85
N ASP A 151 -2.35 -0.79 3.26
CA ASP A 151 -1.43 0.33 3.48
C ASP A 151 -1.15 1.10 2.18
N THR A 152 -1.04 0.41 1.05
CA THR A 152 -0.90 1.04 -0.27
C THR A 152 -2.07 1.97 -0.58
N SER A 153 -3.30 1.55 -0.28
CA SER A 153 -4.50 2.37 -0.49
C SER A 153 -4.53 3.57 0.48
N ALA A 154 -4.14 3.36 1.74
CA ALA A 154 -4.03 4.44 2.72
C ALA A 154 -2.97 5.48 2.30
N ASN A 155 -1.82 5.02 1.79
CA ASN A 155 -0.79 5.91 1.27
C ASN A 155 -1.25 6.67 0.01
N ALA A 156 -1.96 6.02 -0.91
CA ALA A 156 -2.52 6.69 -2.08
C ALA A 156 -3.53 7.80 -1.70
N LEU A 157 -4.30 7.59 -0.64
CA LEU A 157 -5.26 8.58 -0.13
C LEU A 157 -4.56 9.74 0.60
N PHE A 158 -3.66 9.43 1.52
CA PHE A 158 -3.23 10.40 2.53
C PHE A 158 -1.81 10.95 2.31
N SER A 159 -0.94 10.34 1.48
CA SER A 159 0.45 10.84 1.34
C SER A 159 0.51 12.29 0.84
N THR A 160 -0.28 12.65 -0.18
CA THR A 160 -0.33 14.03 -0.68
C THR A 160 -0.88 15.01 0.37
N LEU A 161 -1.88 14.57 1.15
CA LEU A 161 -2.42 15.36 2.27
C LEU A 161 -1.35 15.57 3.34
N GLN A 162 -0.65 14.52 3.72
CA GLN A 162 0.44 14.54 4.71
C GLN A 162 1.56 15.49 4.28
N GLN A 163 1.99 15.41 3.03
CA GLN A 163 3.00 16.32 2.47
C GLN A 163 2.55 17.77 2.51
N THR A 164 1.34 18.06 2.00
CA THR A 164 0.79 19.41 1.98
C THR A 164 0.64 20.00 3.38
N ALA A 165 0.16 19.20 4.34
CA ALA A 165 0.01 19.63 5.72
C ALA A 165 1.37 19.89 6.37
N ALA A 166 2.36 19.03 6.13
CA ALA A 166 3.72 19.16 6.63
C ALA A 166 4.40 20.42 6.12
N GLU A 167 4.38 20.65 4.81
CA GLU A 167 4.96 21.86 4.18
C GLU A 167 4.38 23.15 4.77
N LYS A 168 3.06 23.18 5.00
CA LYS A 168 2.38 24.35 5.56
C LYS A 168 2.59 24.53 7.06
N ALA A 169 2.79 23.43 7.78
CA ALA A 169 3.07 23.44 9.22
C ALA A 169 4.55 23.63 9.55
N GLY A 170 5.45 23.70 8.54
CA GLY A 170 6.89 23.78 8.73
C GLY A 170 7.52 22.51 9.27
N LEU A 171 6.91 21.36 8.99
CA LEU A 171 7.39 20.02 9.35
C LEU A 171 8.03 19.33 8.14
N ASP A 172 8.85 18.30 8.39
CA ASP A 172 9.45 17.51 7.32
C ASP A 172 8.40 16.65 6.58
N PRO A 173 8.17 16.84 5.25
CA PRO A 173 7.19 16.09 4.49
C PRO A 173 7.52 14.61 4.35
N HIS A 174 8.81 14.25 4.35
CA HIS A 174 9.24 12.85 4.25
C HIS A 174 8.93 12.11 5.54
N LEU A 175 9.20 12.75 6.70
CA LEU A 175 8.84 12.19 8.00
C LEU A 175 7.33 11.97 8.11
N MET A 176 6.49 12.92 7.69
CA MET A 176 5.04 12.80 7.78
C MET A 176 4.51 11.71 6.86
N THR A 177 5.08 11.57 5.66
CA THR A 177 4.71 10.48 4.73
C THR A 177 5.15 9.11 5.27
N ALA A 178 6.34 9.01 5.87
CA ALA A 178 6.80 7.79 6.54
C ALA A 178 5.94 7.44 7.75
N ALA A 179 5.50 8.44 8.52
CA ALA A 179 4.58 8.29 9.64
C ALA A 179 3.22 7.73 9.21
N ASN A 180 2.70 8.16 8.03
CA ASN A 180 1.49 7.60 7.45
C ASN A 180 1.62 6.09 7.22
N THR A 181 2.70 5.66 6.55
CA THR A 181 2.99 4.24 6.29
C THR A 181 3.17 3.47 7.61
N SER A 182 3.93 4.00 8.55
CA SER A 182 4.16 3.33 9.84
C SER A 182 2.87 3.19 10.65
N GLY A 183 2.03 4.22 10.66
CA GLY A 183 0.69 4.17 11.24
C GLY A 183 -0.19 3.11 10.56
N GLY A 184 -0.13 3.04 9.23
CA GLY A 184 -0.83 2.05 8.43
C GLY A 184 -0.47 0.62 8.81
N VAL A 185 0.82 0.33 9.02
CA VAL A 185 1.27 -1.00 9.47
C VAL A 185 0.61 -1.39 10.80
N VAL A 186 0.54 -0.47 11.76
CA VAL A 186 -0.14 -0.71 13.04
C VAL A 186 -1.65 -0.87 12.85
N GLY A 187 -2.27 -0.07 11.97
CA GLY A 187 -3.70 -0.17 11.64
C GLY A 187 -4.07 -1.49 10.94
N LYS A 188 -3.13 -2.10 10.25
CA LYS A 188 -3.32 -3.40 9.59
C LYS A 188 -3.73 -4.51 10.59
N MET A 189 -3.29 -4.44 11.83
CA MET A 189 -3.62 -5.43 12.86
C MET A 189 -5.13 -5.55 13.10
N ILE A 190 -5.88 -4.47 12.97
CA ILE A 190 -7.33 -4.41 13.21
C ILE A 190 -8.16 -4.38 11.94
N SER A 191 -7.53 -4.48 10.78
CA SER A 191 -8.25 -4.47 9.51
C SER A 191 -9.11 -5.74 9.34
N PRO A 192 -10.30 -5.64 8.72
CA PRO A 192 -11.18 -6.79 8.50
C PRO A 192 -10.49 -7.96 7.80
N GLN A 193 -9.61 -7.68 6.84
CA GLN A 193 -8.85 -8.69 6.11
C GLN A 193 -7.92 -9.48 7.04
N SER A 194 -7.14 -8.78 7.89
CA SER A 194 -6.22 -9.43 8.82
C SER A 194 -6.96 -10.23 9.89
N LEU A 195 -8.09 -9.70 10.36
CA LEU A 195 -8.94 -10.40 11.35
C LEU A 195 -9.55 -11.68 10.77
N ALA A 196 -10.02 -11.65 9.52
CA ALA A 196 -10.57 -12.84 8.85
C ALA A 196 -9.49 -13.92 8.65
N ILE A 197 -8.28 -13.52 8.23
CA ILE A 197 -7.15 -14.46 8.08
C ILE A 197 -6.78 -15.07 9.44
N ALA A 198 -6.64 -14.23 10.47
CA ALA A 198 -6.31 -14.67 11.81
C ALA A 198 -7.39 -15.60 12.38
N ALA A 199 -8.68 -15.26 12.20
CA ALA A 199 -9.80 -16.08 12.63
C ALA A 199 -9.77 -17.48 11.97
N THR A 200 -9.46 -17.51 10.67
CA THR A 200 -9.31 -18.77 9.93
C THR A 200 -8.15 -19.60 10.48
N ALA A 201 -7.00 -18.99 10.74
CA ALA A 201 -5.80 -19.67 11.23
C ALA A 201 -5.98 -20.28 12.62
N VAL A 202 -6.78 -19.66 13.49
CA VAL A 202 -7.02 -20.16 14.87
C VAL A 202 -8.37 -20.87 15.06
N GLY A 203 -9.09 -21.18 13.97
CA GLY A 203 -10.38 -21.89 14.03
C GLY A 203 -11.53 -21.09 14.63
N LEU A 204 -11.47 -19.75 14.58
CA LEU A 204 -12.48 -18.81 15.09
C LEU A 204 -13.25 -18.10 13.97
N GLN A 205 -13.46 -18.77 12.83
CA GLN A 205 -14.21 -18.21 11.70
C GLN A 205 -15.62 -17.75 12.16
N GLY A 206 -16.01 -16.54 11.73
CA GLY A 206 -17.26 -15.91 12.16
C GLY A 206 -17.22 -15.31 13.58
N LYS A 207 -16.06 -15.33 14.23
CA LYS A 207 -15.84 -14.74 15.56
C LYS A 207 -14.72 -13.69 15.56
N GLU A 208 -14.53 -13.02 14.43
CA GLU A 208 -13.50 -12.00 14.19
C GLU A 208 -13.54 -10.88 15.26
N SER A 209 -14.74 -10.59 15.78
CA SER A 209 -14.93 -9.61 16.85
C SER A 209 -14.21 -9.95 18.16
N LYS A 210 -14.01 -11.27 18.45
CA LYS A 210 -13.21 -11.68 19.62
C LYS A 210 -11.74 -11.34 19.45
N ILE A 211 -11.22 -11.61 18.24
CA ILE A 211 -9.82 -11.27 17.91
C ILE A 211 -9.64 -9.75 17.90
N PHE A 212 -10.58 -9.02 17.29
CA PHE A 212 -10.56 -7.56 17.30
C PHE A 212 -10.44 -7.00 18.72
N ARG A 213 -11.31 -7.43 19.64
CA ARG A 213 -11.26 -7.00 21.05
C ARG A 213 -9.94 -7.31 21.75
N ALA A 214 -9.29 -8.43 21.38
CA ALA A 214 -8.00 -8.81 21.96
C ALA A 214 -6.86 -7.94 21.44
N VAL A 215 -6.87 -7.53 20.15
CA VAL A 215 -5.76 -6.82 19.53
C VAL A 215 -5.91 -5.31 19.45
N VAL A 216 -7.14 -4.75 19.57
CA VAL A 216 -7.36 -3.32 19.41
C VAL A 216 -6.60 -2.47 20.43
N LEU A 217 -6.53 -2.91 21.67
CA LEU A 217 -5.78 -2.18 22.73
C LEU A 217 -4.28 -2.21 22.46
N TRP A 218 -3.75 -3.31 21.95
CA TRP A 218 -2.35 -3.41 21.53
C TRP A 218 -2.06 -2.49 20.36
N SER A 219 -2.95 -2.47 19.35
CA SER A 219 -2.84 -1.56 18.21
C SER A 219 -2.83 -0.10 18.65
N LEU A 220 -3.74 0.28 19.54
CA LEU A 220 -3.80 1.64 20.08
C LEU A 220 -2.55 2.00 20.93
N GLY A 221 -2.07 1.06 21.74
CA GLY A 221 -0.84 1.24 22.51
C GLY A 221 0.37 1.46 21.62
N MET A 222 0.54 0.63 20.58
CA MET A 222 1.61 0.78 19.59
C MET A 222 1.47 2.09 18.79
N LEU A 223 0.24 2.48 18.43
CA LEU A 223 -0.03 3.75 17.77
C LEU A 223 0.40 4.92 18.64
N LEU A 224 0.08 4.91 19.93
CA LEU A 224 0.47 5.97 20.86
C LEU A 224 2.00 6.10 20.95
N VAL A 225 2.73 4.98 21.05
CA VAL A 225 4.19 4.96 21.04
C VAL A 225 4.72 5.56 19.73
N LEU A 226 4.14 5.15 18.60
CA LEU A 226 4.53 5.66 17.29
C LEU A 226 4.27 7.17 17.16
N CYS A 227 3.10 7.65 17.57
CA CYS A 227 2.75 9.08 17.57
C CYS A 227 3.75 9.89 18.40
N THR A 228 4.11 9.38 19.58
CA THR A 228 5.10 10.02 20.45
C THR A 228 6.47 10.04 19.80
N LEU A 229 6.90 8.92 19.18
CA LEU A 229 8.17 8.86 18.48
C LEU A 229 8.24 9.84 17.33
N VAL A 230 7.22 9.89 16.46
CA VAL A 230 7.18 10.83 15.32
C VAL A 230 7.19 12.29 15.80
N TYR A 231 6.45 12.59 16.88
CA TYR A 231 6.47 13.92 17.48
C TYR A 231 7.87 14.30 17.99
N LEU A 232 8.57 13.37 18.64
CA LEU A 232 9.94 13.59 19.09
C LEU A 232 10.92 13.75 17.92
N GLN A 233 10.77 12.95 16.86
CA GLN A 233 11.59 13.07 15.65
C GLN A 233 11.38 14.41 14.94
N ALA A 234 10.15 14.92 14.94
CA ALA A 234 9.86 16.23 14.35
C ALA A 234 10.47 17.42 15.14
N HIS A 235 10.81 17.23 16.43
CA HIS A 235 11.24 18.32 17.32
C HIS A 235 12.59 18.04 17.99
N ALA A 236 12.61 17.15 19.00
CA ALA A 236 13.78 16.93 19.83
C ALA A 236 14.82 15.99 19.21
N LEU A 237 14.39 15.06 18.38
CA LEU A 237 15.22 14.04 17.73
C LEU A 237 15.40 14.29 16.23
N SER A 238 15.35 15.53 15.78
CA SER A 238 15.49 15.90 14.36
C SER A 238 16.81 15.43 13.74
N TRP A 239 17.84 15.19 14.54
CA TRP A 239 19.11 14.60 14.11
C TRP A 239 18.99 13.17 13.59
N MET A 240 17.89 12.47 13.87
CA MET A 240 17.60 11.11 13.34
C MET A 240 17.05 11.15 11.90
N LEU A 241 16.68 12.33 11.40
CA LEU A 241 16.19 12.47 10.04
C LEU A 241 17.37 12.57 9.08
N PRO A 242 17.29 11.94 7.88
CA PRO A 242 18.36 11.94 6.89
C PRO A 242 18.60 13.30 6.26
#